data_0226cda933afaf05598f3a4e36a28628
#
_entry.id   0226cda933afaf05598f3a4e36a28628
#
_cell.length_a   1.000
_cell.length_b   1.000
_cell.length_c   1.000
_cell.angle_alpha   90.00
_cell.angle_beta   90.00
_cell.angle_gamma   90.00
#
_symmetry.space_group_name_H-M   'P 1'
#
loop_
_entity.id
_entity.type
_entity.pdbx_description
1 polymer ?
#
loop_
_entity_poly.entity_id
_entity_poly.type
_entity_poly.pdbx_seq_one_letter_code
_entity_poly.pdbx_strand_id
1 'polypeptide(L)'
;MNASEDIGRLLDQWLQLTHAEAAAIQSGAWEKLGRIHSAKDLLRIPLDNALAEWKAAGGSDLPYRAELQRLIALEAHHAQIVTARREDARRQQTDLDRSRRTLRQLRQSYAPALSTALNSYS
;
A
#
# COMPACT_ATOMS: atom_id res chain seq x y z
N MET A 1 -27.10 -9.20 -20.36
CA MET A 1 -26.07 -9.74 -19.47
C MET A 1 -26.69 -10.13 -18.15
N ASN A 2 -26.36 -11.28 -17.63
CA ASN A 2 -26.87 -11.71 -16.33
C ASN A 2 -25.85 -11.36 -15.22
N ALA A 3 -26.30 -11.42 -13.96
CA ALA A 3 -25.48 -11.08 -12.81
C ALA A 3 -24.24 -11.95 -12.70
N SER A 4 -24.33 -13.23 -13.12
CA SER A 4 -23.20 -14.16 -13.08
C SER A 4 -22.04 -13.71 -14.00
N GLU A 5 -22.36 -13.27 -15.21
CA GLU A 5 -21.37 -12.75 -16.16
C GLU A 5 -20.72 -11.47 -15.64
N ASP A 6 -21.53 -10.59 -15.05
CA ASP A 6 -21.04 -9.35 -14.47
C ASP A 6 -20.08 -9.61 -13.31
N ILE A 7 -20.43 -10.56 -12.43
CA ILE A 7 -19.57 -10.95 -11.31
C ILE A 7 -18.21 -11.47 -11.85
N GLY A 8 -18.23 -12.38 -12.82
CA GLY A 8 -17.01 -12.94 -13.40
C GLY A 8 -16.13 -11.85 -13.99
N ARG A 9 -16.70 -10.93 -14.76
CA ARG A 9 -15.98 -9.82 -15.37
C ARG A 9 -15.38 -8.87 -14.34
N LEU A 10 -16.15 -8.54 -13.31
CA LEU A 10 -15.68 -7.62 -12.25
C LEU A 10 -14.60 -8.26 -11.38
N LEU A 11 -14.71 -9.57 -11.09
CA LEU A 11 -13.68 -10.31 -10.38
C LEU A 11 -12.38 -10.39 -11.19
N ASP A 12 -12.46 -10.58 -12.50
CA ASP A 12 -11.28 -10.58 -13.37
C ASP A 12 -10.59 -9.22 -13.37
N GLN A 13 -11.37 -8.14 -13.43
CA GLN A 13 -10.82 -6.79 -13.35
C GLN A 13 -10.15 -6.53 -12.00
N TRP A 14 -10.77 -6.98 -10.92
CA TRP A 14 -10.19 -6.88 -9.59
C TRP A 14 -8.88 -7.66 -9.49
N LEU A 15 -8.85 -8.87 -10.03
CA LEU A 15 -7.66 -9.71 -10.01
C LEU A 15 -6.51 -9.06 -10.78
N GLN A 16 -6.78 -8.47 -11.95
CA GLN A 16 -5.77 -7.75 -12.72
C GLN A 16 -5.19 -6.57 -11.93
N LEU A 17 -6.05 -5.82 -11.24
CA LEU A 17 -5.61 -4.73 -10.37
C LEU A 17 -4.78 -5.24 -9.19
N THR A 18 -5.14 -6.40 -8.64
CA THR A 18 -4.39 -7.02 -7.54
C THR A 18 -2.99 -7.44 -7.99
N HIS A 19 -2.85 -7.97 -9.20
CA HIS A 19 -1.54 -8.28 -9.78
C HIS A 19 -0.70 -7.01 -10.01
N ALA A 20 -1.33 -5.95 -10.52
CA ALA A 20 -0.65 -4.67 -10.69
C ALA A 20 -0.24 -4.07 -9.33
N GLU A 21 -1.07 -4.26 -8.31
CA GLU A 21 -0.78 -3.85 -6.93
C GLU A 21 0.47 -4.55 -6.40
N ALA A 22 0.56 -5.87 -6.59
CA ALA A 22 1.73 -6.64 -6.17
C ALA A 22 3.03 -6.10 -6.81
N ALA A 23 2.99 -5.82 -8.11
CA ALA A 23 4.13 -5.27 -8.83
C ALA A 23 4.50 -3.86 -8.34
N ALA A 24 3.50 -3.02 -8.06
CA ALA A 24 3.72 -1.67 -7.54
C ALA A 24 4.33 -1.70 -6.13
N ILE A 25 3.87 -2.59 -5.27
CA ILE A 25 4.43 -2.78 -3.92
C ILE A 25 5.89 -3.22 -4.02
N GLN A 26 6.17 -4.20 -4.88
CA GLN A 26 7.52 -4.75 -5.04
C GLN A 26 8.51 -3.70 -5.54
N SER A 27 8.09 -2.85 -6.47
CA SER A 27 8.93 -1.79 -7.04
C SER A 27 8.93 -0.49 -6.24
N GLY A 28 8.09 -0.37 -5.21
CA GLY A 28 7.95 0.85 -4.43
C GLY A 28 7.27 1.99 -5.18
N ALA A 29 6.45 1.67 -6.19
CA ALA A 29 5.75 2.66 -7.02
C ALA A 29 4.46 3.12 -6.30
N TRP A 30 4.61 3.93 -5.26
CA TRP A 30 3.52 4.32 -4.36
C TRP A 30 2.43 5.15 -5.02
N GLU A 31 2.77 6.02 -5.96
CA GLU A 31 1.76 6.78 -6.72
C GLU A 31 0.90 5.86 -7.56
N LYS A 32 1.53 4.88 -8.22
CA LYS A 32 0.83 3.87 -8.99
C LYS A 32 -0.08 3.03 -8.11
N LEU A 33 0.40 2.67 -6.91
CA LEU A 33 -0.39 1.94 -5.92
C LEU A 33 -1.65 2.72 -5.53
N GLY A 34 -1.54 4.03 -5.30
CA GLY A 34 -2.68 4.89 -5.01
C GLY A 34 -3.71 4.89 -6.13
N ARG A 35 -3.27 4.95 -7.38
CA ARG A 35 -4.16 4.88 -8.55
C ARG A 35 -4.86 3.51 -8.65
N ILE A 36 -4.14 2.43 -8.34
CA ILE A 36 -4.72 1.08 -8.32
C ILE A 36 -5.80 0.98 -7.24
N HIS A 37 -5.54 1.49 -6.05
CA HIS A 37 -6.53 1.50 -4.96
C HIS A 37 -7.78 2.30 -5.35
N SER A 38 -7.62 3.43 -6.00
CA SER A 38 -8.74 4.22 -6.51
C SER A 38 -9.55 3.44 -7.55
N ALA A 39 -8.87 2.73 -8.46
CA ALA A 39 -9.54 1.90 -9.46
C ALA A 39 -10.31 0.75 -8.81
N LYS A 40 -9.75 0.12 -7.76
CA LYS A 40 -10.47 -0.92 -6.99
C LYS A 40 -11.70 -0.36 -6.30
N ASP A 41 -11.61 0.83 -5.73
CA ASP A 41 -12.76 1.49 -5.09
C ASP A 41 -13.91 1.70 -6.08
N LEU A 42 -13.58 2.02 -7.34
CA LEU A 42 -14.59 2.16 -8.39
C LEU A 42 -15.27 0.83 -8.76
N LEU A 43 -14.60 -0.30 -8.56
CA LEU A 43 -15.19 -1.62 -8.82
C LEU A 43 -16.04 -2.13 -7.66
N ARG A 44 -15.87 -1.62 -6.46
CA ARG A 44 -16.49 -2.15 -5.25
C ARG A 44 -18.02 -2.10 -5.31
N ILE A 45 -18.58 -0.94 -5.65
CA ILE A 45 -20.04 -0.76 -5.71
C ILE A 45 -20.67 -1.63 -6.80
N PRO A 46 -20.19 -1.63 -8.07
CA PRO A 46 -20.72 -2.53 -9.07
C PRO A 46 -20.64 -4.01 -8.68
N LEU A 47 -19.55 -4.42 -8.03
CA LEU A 47 -19.39 -5.81 -7.59
C LEU A 47 -20.38 -6.17 -6.49
N ASP A 48 -20.53 -5.31 -5.48
CA ASP A 48 -21.49 -5.52 -4.40
C ASP A 48 -22.92 -5.58 -4.96
N ASN A 49 -23.27 -4.72 -5.90
CA ASN A 49 -24.59 -4.72 -6.55
C ASN A 49 -24.80 -6.01 -7.35
N ALA A 50 -23.81 -6.47 -8.11
CA ALA A 50 -23.91 -7.70 -8.88
C ALA A 50 -24.07 -8.92 -7.97
N LEU A 51 -23.35 -8.98 -6.86
CA LEU A 51 -23.49 -10.05 -5.86
C LEU A 51 -24.86 -10.03 -5.20
N ALA A 52 -25.39 -8.85 -4.86
CA ALA A 52 -26.72 -8.70 -4.29
C ALA A 52 -27.79 -9.16 -5.26
N GLU A 53 -27.71 -8.80 -6.54
CA GLU A 53 -28.63 -9.26 -7.59
C GLU A 53 -28.56 -10.77 -7.77
N TRP A 54 -27.37 -11.34 -7.76
CA TRP A 54 -27.16 -12.78 -7.86
C TRP A 54 -27.85 -13.53 -6.72
N LYS A 55 -27.69 -13.05 -5.48
CA LYS A 55 -28.33 -13.63 -4.30
C LYS A 55 -29.86 -13.48 -4.39
N ALA A 56 -30.35 -12.31 -4.77
CA ALA A 56 -31.79 -12.05 -4.90
C ALA A 56 -32.46 -12.95 -5.95
N ALA A 57 -31.72 -13.33 -6.99
CA ALA A 57 -32.17 -14.26 -8.02
C ALA A 57 -32.06 -15.75 -7.61
N GLY A 58 -31.69 -16.02 -6.36
CA GLY A 58 -31.51 -17.40 -5.87
C GLY A 58 -30.18 -18.04 -6.24
N GLY A 59 -29.23 -17.25 -6.71
CA GLY A 59 -27.92 -17.75 -7.06
C GLY A 59 -27.10 -18.12 -5.83
N SER A 60 -26.22 -19.10 -6.01
CA SER A 60 -25.27 -19.56 -4.99
C SER A 60 -23.93 -18.85 -5.18
N ASP A 61 -23.26 -18.51 -4.09
CA ASP A 61 -21.90 -17.96 -4.12
C ASP A 61 -20.82 -19.02 -4.35
N LEU A 62 -21.19 -20.32 -4.39
CA LEU A 62 -20.27 -21.44 -4.55
C LEU A 62 -19.34 -21.31 -5.76
N PRO A 63 -19.80 -20.96 -6.99
CA PRO A 63 -18.91 -20.85 -8.13
C PRO A 63 -17.78 -19.82 -7.95
N TYR A 64 -18.00 -18.82 -7.13
CA TYR A 64 -17.06 -17.71 -6.94
C TYR A 64 -16.40 -17.72 -5.56
N ARG A 65 -16.83 -18.60 -4.66
CA ARG A 65 -16.35 -18.62 -3.27
C ARG A 65 -14.84 -18.78 -3.18
N ALA A 66 -14.28 -19.73 -3.90
CA ALA A 66 -12.83 -19.99 -3.87
C ALA A 66 -12.05 -18.78 -4.40
N GLU A 67 -12.53 -18.17 -5.48
CA GLU A 67 -11.91 -16.99 -6.07
C GLU A 67 -11.99 -15.79 -5.14
N LEU A 68 -13.16 -15.55 -4.52
CA LEU A 68 -13.35 -14.49 -3.53
C LEU A 68 -12.44 -14.67 -2.32
N GLN A 69 -12.33 -15.89 -1.79
CA GLN A 69 -11.46 -16.19 -0.65
C GLN A 69 -9.99 -15.95 -0.99
N ARG A 70 -9.58 -16.34 -2.21
CA ARG A 70 -8.23 -16.08 -2.70
C ARG A 70 -7.95 -14.59 -2.79
N LEU A 71 -8.88 -13.80 -3.34
CA LEU A 71 -8.73 -12.36 -3.45
C LEU A 71 -8.67 -11.69 -2.08
N ILE A 72 -9.52 -12.11 -1.14
CA ILE A 72 -9.50 -11.60 0.24
C ILE A 72 -8.14 -11.89 0.89
N ALA A 73 -7.62 -13.10 0.71
CA ALA A 73 -6.31 -13.47 1.26
C ALA A 73 -5.18 -12.63 0.66
N LEU A 74 -5.21 -12.40 -0.66
CA LEU A 74 -4.22 -11.56 -1.34
C LEU A 74 -4.29 -10.10 -0.86
N GLU A 75 -5.51 -9.56 -0.71
CA GLU A 75 -5.71 -8.20 -0.20
C GLU A 75 -5.14 -8.05 1.21
N ALA A 76 -5.41 -9.02 2.09
CA ALA A 76 -4.88 -9.01 3.45
C ALA A 76 -3.35 -9.09 3.45
N HIS A 77 -2.78 -9.92 2.60
CA HIS A 77 -1.33 -10.06 2.47
C HIS A 77 -0.68 -8.76 1.98
N HIS A 78 -1.25 -8.14 0.94
CA HIS A 78 -0.76 -6.86 0.42
C HIS A 78 -0.86 -5.75 1.47
N ALA A 79 -1.96 -5.70 2.21
CA ALA A 79 -2.15 -4.71 3.29
C ALA A 79 -1.08 -4.87 4.38
N GLN A 80 -0.72 -6.10 4.74
CA GLN A 80 0.34 -6.37 5.70
C GLN A 80 1.70 -5.88 5.20
N ILE A 81 2.03 -6.12 3.93
CA ILE A 81 3.28 -5.67 3.34
C ILE A 81 3.36 -4.14 3.33
N VAL A 82 2.28 -3.48 2.90
CA VAL A 82 2.23 -2.01 2.86
C VAL A 82 2.38 -1.43 4.26
N THR A 83 1.68 -1.99 5.24
CA THR A 83 1.78 -1.56 6.64
C THR A 83 3.20 -1.71 7.17
N ALA A 84 3.84 -2.87 6.92
CA ALA A 84 5.21 -3.12 7.36
C ALA A 84 6.19 -2.11 6.73
N ARG A 85 6.03 -1.82 5.45
CA ARG A 85 6.89 -0.85 4.76
C ARG A 85 6.70 0.57 5.27
N ARG A 86 5.46 0.94 5.59
CA ARG A 86 5.15 2.25 6.19
C ARG A 86 5.79 2.38 7.57
N GLU A 87 5.74 1.33 8.38
CA GLU A 87 6.37 1.31 9.69
C GLU A 87 7.89 1.40 9.58
N ASP A 88 8.50 0.68 8.63
CA ASP A 88 9.93 0.76 8.38
C ASP A 88 10.34 2.16 7.94
N ALA A 89 9.58 2.79 7.04
CA ALA A 89 9.83 4.16 6.61
C ALA A 89 9.73 5.14 7.78
N ARG A 90 8.76 4.94 8.66
CA ARG A 90 8.59 5.76 9.87
C ARG A 90 9.77 5.60 10.81
N ARG A 91 10.25 4.37 11.03
CA ARG A 91 11.44 4.11 11.86
C ARG A 91 12.68 4.77 11.27
N GLN A 92 12.89 4.63 9.95
CA GLN A 92 14.00 5.28 9.26
C GLN A 92 13.95 6.79 9.41
N GLN A 93 12.77 7.38 9.29
CA GLN A 93 12.58 8.82 9.48
C GLN A 93 12.89 9.22 10.91
N THR A 94 12.45 8.45 11.90
CA THR A 94 12.75 8.69 13.31
C THR A 94 14.25 8.61 13.58
N ASP A 95 14.91 7.59 13.01
CA ASP A 95 16.36 7.40 13.15
C ASP A 95 17.13 8.55 12.50
N LEU A 96 16.70 9.00 11.33
CA LEU A 96 17.30 10.16 10.66
C LEU A 96 17.13 11.43 11.49
N ASP A 97 15.95 11.66 12.04
CA ASP A 97 15.69 12.82 12.90
C ASP A 97 16.54 12.78 14.17
N ARG A 98 16.72 11.60 14.76
CA ARG A 98 17.59 11.39 15.91
C ARG A 98 19.04 11.65 15.54
N SER A 99 19.52 11.15 14.40
CA SER A 99 20.86 11.38 13.91
C SER A 99 21.12 12.85 13.64
N ARG A 100 20.18 13.54 13.01
CA ARG A 100 20.26 14.99 12.78
C ARG A 100 20.35 15.76 14.08
N ARG A 101 19.57 15.37 15.07
CA ARG A 101 19.57 15.98 16.40
C ARG A 101 20.94 15.79 17.07
N THR A 102 21.48 14.57 17.03
CA THR A 102 22.78 14.24 17.58
C THR A 102 23.89 15.05 16.90
N LEU A 103 23.86 15.12 15.57
CA LEU A 103 24.83 15.92 14.81
C LEU A 103 24.76 17.41 15.16
N ARG A 104 23.52 17.92 15.33
CA ARG A 104 23.32 19.31 15.73
C ARG A 104 23.87 19.59 17.11
N GLN A 105 23.64 18.69 18.08
CA GLN A 105 24.18 18.79 19.43
C GLN A 105 25.70 18.75 19.43
N LEU A 106 26.30 17.84 18.65
CA LEU A 106 27.75 17.75 18.50
C LEU A 106 28.32 19.05 17.91
N ARG A 107 27.67 19.58 16.87
CA ARG A 107 28.08 20.83 16.25
C ARG A 107 28.04 21.99 17.25
N GLN A 108 26.99 22.07 18.05
CA GLN A 108 26.87 23.11 19.10
C GLN A 108 27.91 22.94 20.17
N SER A 109 28.24 21.70 20.58
CA SER A 109 29.24 21.44 21.62
C SER A 109 30.66 21.70 21.13
N TYR A 110 30.97 21.42 19.88
CA TYR A 110 32.32 21.51 19.33
C TYR A 110 32.56 22.73 18.47
N ALA A 111 31.53 23.51 18.16
CA ALA A 111 31.66 24.70 17.32
C ALA A 111 32.72 25.70 17.84
N PRO A 112 32.80 26.03 19.15
CA PRO A 112 33.84 26.90 19.67
C PRO A 112 35.24 26.34 19.46
N ALA A 113 35.41 25.04 19.69
CA ALA A 113 36.70 24.39 19.48
C ALA A 113 37.12 24.35 18.00
N LEU A 114 36.19 24.06 17.10
CA LEU A 114 36.38 24.06 15.65
C LEU A 114 36.75 25.47 15.16
N SER A 115 36.03 26.49 15.64
CA SER A 115 36.28 27.89 15.29
C SER A 115 37.66 28.31 15.72
N THR A 116 38.08 27.95 16.92
CA THR A 116 39.43 28.22 17.44
C THR A 116 40.49 27.53 16.62
N ALA A 117 40.30 26.23 16.29
CA ALA A 117 41.23 25.47 15.48
C ALA A 117 41.38 26.06 14.07
N LEU A 118 40.23 26.47 13.45
CA LEU A 118 40.26 27.10 12.12
C LEU A 118 40.98 28.44 12.15
N ASN A 119 40.79 29.22 13.17
CA ASN A 119 41.45 30.53 13.33
C ASN A 119 42.96 30.38 13.53
N SER A 120 43.43 29.27 14.13
CA SER A 120 44.83 29.04 14.32
C SER A 120 45.58 28.66 13.03
N TYR A 121 44.85 28.32 11.98
CA TYR A 121 45.43 28.02 10.66
C TYR A 121 45.43 29.17 9.68
N SER A 122 44.83 30.29 10.09
CA SER A 122 44.75 31.46 9.23
C SER A 122 45.86 32.52 9.52
#